data_f970e485174fb61819ab31e24695a8f3
#
_entry.id   f970e485174fb61819ab31e24695a8f3
#
_cell.length_a   1.000
_cell.length_b   1.000
_cell.length_c   1.000
_cell.angle_alpha   90.00
_cell.angle_beta   90.00
_cell.angle_gamma   90.00
#
_symmetry.space_group_name_H-M   'P 1'
#
loop_
_entity.id
_entity.type
_entity.pdbx_description
1 polymer ?
#
loop_
_entity_poly.entity_id
_entity_poly.type
_entity_poly.pdbx_seq_one_letter_code
_entity_poly.pdbx_strand_id
1 'polypeptide(L)'
;MKKIFFTLLTVMFCVSAFSQTVETIRKDYADALAHAKQINDPEYPVNNKFKVVTEQMMPGSGPHQVTANFYYYEDENEESPSDITKSIYYVTHSYNWAAREYYEEYLYTRKGKIEFIYQRGYDDDFQLYEYRFYFDAKGVIKVIVKRKKDDDSALTQEYSGATVTDKYKKAYDAAVKHSEYFKGLFDTLNSFSY
;
A
#
# COMPACT_ATOMS: atom_id res chain seq x y z
N MET A 1 -44.88 -30.86 41.87
CA MET A 1 -43.50 -30.90 41.35
C MET A 1 -43.51 -30.33 39.96
N LYS A 2 -43.17 -29.03 39.82
CA LYS A 2 -43.12 -28.33 38.54
C LYS A 2 -41.68 -28.37 38.04
N LYS A 3 -41.44 -29.06 36.92
CA LYS A 3 -40.11 -29.05 36.21
C LYS A 3 -39.99 -27.78 35.40
N ILE A 4 -39.08 -26.91 35.80
CA ILE A 4 -38.73 -25.71 35.08
C ILE A 4 -37.69 -26.15 34.03
N PHE A 5 -38.09 -26.09 32.76
CA PHE A 5 -37.19 -26.29 31.62
C PHE A 5 -36.44 -24.97 31.38
N PHE A 6 -35.15 -24.95 31.71
CA PHE A 6 -34.26 -23.84 31.44
C PHE A 6 -33.74 -24.01 30.01
N THR A 7 -34.35 -23.30 29.06
CA THR A 7 -33.88 -23.26 27.66
C THR A 7 -32.74 -22.29 27.60
N LEU A 8 -31.49 -22.80 27.54
CA LEU A 8 -30.30 -22.03 27.34
C LEU A 8 -30.27 -21.54 25.87
N LEU A 9 -30.70 -20.31 25.63
CA LEU A 9 -30.59 -19.64 24.32
C LEU A 9 -29.12 -19.24 24.10
N THR A 10 -28.36 -20.09 23.44
CA THR A 10 -27.00 -19.78 22.99
C THR A 10 -27.10 -18.78 21.85
N VAL A 11 -26.94 -17.49 22.17
CA VAL A 11 -26.77 -16.43 21.17
C VAL A 11 -25.41 -16.65 20.53
N MET A 12 -25.42 -17.31 19.37
CA MET A 12 -24.25 -17.44 18.53
C MET A 12 -23.99 -16.06 17.90
N PHE A 13 -23.11 -15.28 18.52
CA PHE A 13 -22.55 -14.08 17.92
C PHE A 13 -21.73 -14.56 16.70
N CYS A 14 -22.37 -14.57 15.53
CA CYS A 14 -21.65 -14.56 14.27
C CYS A 14 -20.91 -13.23 14.18
N VAL A 15 -19.67 -13.20 14.65
CA VAL A 15 -18.72 -12.18 14.26
C VAL A 15 -18.50 -12.44 12.77
N SER A 16 -19.31 -11.79 11.93
CA SER A 16 -19.03 -11.66 10.52
C SER A 16 -17.71 -10.91 10.43
N ALA A 17 -16.61 -11.67 10.31
CA ALA A 17 -15.36 -11.12 9.86
C ALA A 17 -15.66 -10.51 8.50
N PHE A 18 -15.81 -9.17 8.44
CA PHE A 18 -15.92 -8.45 7.17
C PHE A 18 -14.64 -8.76 6.42
N SER A 19 -14.72 -9.73 5.50
CA SER A 19 -13.65 -9.97 4.55
C SER A 19 -13.55 -8.72 3.70
N GLN A 20 -12.37 -8.13 3.65
CA GLN A 20 -12.07 -7.01 2.77
C GLN A 20 -12.42 -7.40 1.33
N THR A 21 -13.16 -6.55 0.64
CA THR A 21 -13.48 -6.75 -0.77
C THR A 21 -12.64 -5.82 -1.64
N VAL A 22 -12.52 -6.14 -2.92
CA VAL A 22 -11.82 -5.26 -3.88
C VAL A 22 -12.46 -3.87 -3.92
N GLU A 23 -13.78 -3.78 -3.76
CA GLU A 23 -14.51 -2.50 -3.74
C GLU A 23 -14.18 -1.67 -2.51
N THR A 24 -14.13 -2.28 -1.32
CA THR A 24 -13.74 -1.56 -0.10
C THR A 24 -12.31 -1.06 -0.20
N ILE A 25 -11.37 -1.90 -0.67
CA ILE A 25 -9.96 -1.51 -0.85
C ILE A 25 -9.84 -0.36 -1.87
N ARG A 26 -10.62 -0.36 -2.95
CA ARG A 26 -10.62 0.75 -3.92
C ARG A 26 -11.11 2.05 -3.32
N LYS A 27 -12.12 1.98 -2.45
CA LYS A 27 -12.62 3.15 -1.73
C LYS A 27 -11.55 3.67 -0.77
N ASP A 28 -10.96 2.80 0.04
CA ASP A 28 -9.91 3.16 1.01
C ASP A 28 -8.68 3.76 0.29
N TYR A 29 -8.34 3.24 -0.88
CA TYR A 29 -7.29 3.81 -1.74
C TYR A 29 -7.66 5.21 -2.27
N ALA A 30 -8.90 5.42 -2.72
CA ALA A 30 -9.35 6.74 -3.19
C ALA A 30 -9.34 7.77 -2.04
N ASP A 31 -9.77 7.37 -0.85
CA ASP A 31 -9.75 8.21 0.36
C ASP A 31 -8.30 8.55 0.76
N ALA A 32 -7.38 7.58 0.70
CA ALA A 32 -5.94 7.79 0.97
C ALA A 32 -5.30 8.77 -0.03
N LEU A 33 -5.61 8.64 -1.33
CA LEU A 33 -5.15 9.57 -2.37
C LEU A 33 -5.65 10.99 -2.14
N ALA A 34 -6.94 11.14 -1.79
CA ALA A 34 -7.54 12.44 -1.52
C ALA A 34 -6.86 13.10 -0.31
N HIS A 35 -6.63 12.35 0.76
CA HIS A 35 -5.96 12.83 1.97
C HIS A 35 -4.49 13.18 1.70
N ALA A 36 -3.75 12.33 1.00
CA ALA A 36 -2.37 12.61 0.62
C ALA A 36 -2.26 13.88 -0.25
N LYS A 37 -3.24 14.12 -1.13
CA LYS A 37 -3.32 15.36 -1.92
C LYS A 37 -3.51 16.59 -1.02
N GLN A 38 -4.36 16.52 0.00
CA GLN A 38 -4.54 17.60 0.98
C GLN A 38 -3.24 17.88 1.73
N ILE A 39 -2.56 16.85 2.26
CA ILE A 39 -1.29 16.98 2.97
C ILE A 39 -0.20 17.60 2.08
N ASN A 40 -0.25 17.38 0.78
CA ASN A 40 0.70 17.97 -0.18
C ASN A 40 0.35 19.42 -0.58
N ASP A 41 -0.82 19.92 -0.19
CA ASP A 41 -1.20 21.31 -0.39
C ASP A 41 -0.41 22.20 0.60
N PRO A 42 0.36 23.21 0.13
CA PRO A 42 1.12 24.10 1.00
C PRO A 42 0.25 24.91 1.98
N GLU A 43 -1.03 25.11 1.66
CA GLU A 43 -1.98 25.83 2.50
C GLU A 43 -2.63 24.93 3.57
N TYR A 44 -2.45 23.61 3.50
CA TYR A 44 -3.02 22.68 4.46
C TYR A 44 -2.20 22.68 5.76
N PRO A 45 -2.84 22.93 6.92
CA PRO A 45 -2.10 23.18 8.18
C PRO A 45 -1.47 21.94 8.79
N VAL A 46 -1.86 20.74 8.35
CA VAL A 46 -1.39 19.46 8.91
C VAL A 46 -0.44 18.79 7.91
N ASN A 47 0.74 18.43 8.36
CA ASN A 47 1.76 17.81 7.52
C ASN A 47 2.18 16.43 8.07
N ASN A 48 1.23 15.49 8.12
CA ASN A 48 1.46 14.12 8.59
C ASN A 48 2.15 13.29 7.50
N LYS A 49 3.38 13.70 7.15
CA LYS A 49 4.19 13.08 6.10
C LYS A 49 5.67 13.07 6.44
N PHE A 50 6.32 11.92 6.33
CA PHE A 50 7.77 11.84 6.18
C PHE A 50 8.13 11.79 4.70
N LYS A 51 9.18 12.49 4.31
CA LYS A 51 9.75 12.43 2.96
C LYS A 51 11.21 12.03 3.04
N VAL A 52 11.57 10.97 2.34
CA VAL A 52 12.95 10.51 2.17
C VAL A 52 13.36 10.73 0.72
N VAL A 53 14.47 11.41 0.51
CA VAL A 53 15.06 11.60 -0.83
C VAL A 53 16.50 11.11 -0.76
N THR A 54 16.86 10.25 -1.70
CA THR A 54 18.25 9.83 -1.89
C THR A 54 18.68 10.08 -3.32
N GLU A 55 19.93 10.46 -3.49
CA GLU A 55 20.54 10.66 -4.80
C GLU A 55 21.88 9.94 -4.85
N GLN A 56 22.09 9.18 -5.91
CA GLN A 56 23.33 8.46 -6.16
C GLN A 56 23.77 8.71 -7.59
N MET A 57 25.02 9.13 -7.78
CA MET A 57 25.60 9.24 -9.10
C MET A 57 26.11 7.87 -9.54
N MET A 58 25.55 7.33 -10.61
CA MET A 58 25.93 6.02 -11.15
C MET A 58 26.75 6.16 -12.42
N PRO A 59 27.93 5.54 -12.49
CA PRO A 59 28.74 5.55 -13.70
C PRO A 59 27.97 5.04 -14.92
N GLY A 60 27.92 5.81 -16.00
CA GLY A 60 27.30 5.43 -17.27
C GLY A 60 25.77 5.64 -17.35
N SER A 61 25.06 5.79 -16.23
CA SER A 61 23.60 6.04 -16.23
C SER A 61 23.18 7.40 -15.65
N GLY A 62 24.14 8.16 -15.07
CA GLY A 62 23.87 9.49 -14.51
C GLY A 62 23.27 9.43 -13.11
N PRO A 63 22.57 10.52 -12.69
CA PRO A 63 21.97 10.60 -11.38
C PRO A 63 20.79 9.61 -11.24
N HIS A 64 20.80 8.87 -10.15
CA HIS A 64 19.72 8.01 -9.72
C HIS A 64 19.08 8.62 -8.49
N GLN A 65 17.87 9.16 -8.65
CA GLN A 65 17.13 9.78 -7.57
C GLN A 65 15.98 8.89 -7.14
N VAL A 66 15.83 8.73 -5.83
CA VAL A 66 14.73 7.98 -5.21
C VAL A 66 13.99 8.91 -4.26
N THR A 67 12.68 8.94 -4.34
CA THR A 67 11.82 9.66 -3.41
C THR A 67 10.77 8.72 -2.83
N ALA A 68 10.68 8.65 -1.51
CA ALA A 68 9.61 7.97 -0.80
C ALA A 68 8.86 8.95 0.11
N ASN A 69 7.54 8.99 0.02
CA ASN A 69 6.68 9.75 0.92
C ASN A 69 5.85 8.77 1.74
N PHE A 70 5.84 8.96 3.06
CA PHE A 70 5.12 8.15 4.02
C PHE A 70 4.04 9.00 4.65
N TYR A 71 2.79 8.69 4.41
CA TYR A 71 1.64 9.39 4.99
C TYR A 71 1.10 8.59 6.16
N TYR A 72 0.80 9.29 7.28
CA TYR A 72 0.40 8.63 8.52
C TYR A 72 -0.75 9.38 9.21
N TYR A 73 -1.50 8.65 10.02
CA TYR A 73 -2.43 9.22 10.99
C TYR A 73 -1.72 9.43 12.32
N GLU A 74 -2.13 10.44 13.05
CA GLU A 74 -1.78 10.65 14.45
C GLU A 74 -3.01 10.32 15.29
N ASP A 75 -2.85 9.41 16.23
CA ASP A 75 -3.87 9.05 17.20
C ASP A 75 -3.35 9.48 18.59
N GLU A 76 -4.08 10.39 19.24
CA GLU A 76 -3.80 10.81 20.61
C GLU A 76 -4.22 9.69 21.57
N ASN A 77 -3.38 9.45 22.59
CA ASN A 77 -3.75 8.53 23.65
C ASN A 77 -4.69 9.28 24.63
N GLU A 78 -5.93 8.81 24.81
CA GLU A 78 -6.91 9.42 25.70
C GLU A 78 -6.42 9.50 27.17
N GLU A 79 -5.58 8.54 27.60
CA GLU A 79 -5.02 8.50 28.96
C GLU A 79 -3.74 9.35 29.12
N SER A 80 -3.04 9.61 28.01
CA SER A 80 -1.80 10.38 27.96
C SER A 80 -1.75 11.20 26.67
N PRO A 81 -2.32 12.42 26.63
CA PRO A 81 -2.39 13.23 25.40
C PRO A 81 -1.02 13.62 24.81
N SER A 82 0.05 13.47 25.59
CA SER A 82 1.43 13.65 25.10
C SER A 82 1.96 12.47 24.29
N ASP A 83 1.30 11.29 24.40
CA ASP A 83 1.73 10.07 23.74
C ASP A 83 0.99 9.92 22.40
N ILE A 84 1.54 10.53 21.36
CA ILE A 84 1.01 10.46 20.01
C ILE A 84 1.50 9.18 19.35
N THR A 85 0.56 8.35 18.92
CA THR A 85 0.86 7.16 18.09
C THR A 85 0.69 7.49 16.62
N LYS A 86 1.73 7.22 15.82
CA LYS A 86 1.68 7.41 14.36
C LYS A 86 1.44 6.07 13.68
N SER A 87 0.43 6.03 12.82
CA SER A 87 0.03 4.84 12.06
C SER A 87 0.15 5.12 10.56
N ILE A 88 1.07 4.43 9.89
CA ILE A 88 1.21 4.54 8.44
C ILE A 88 -0.07 4.07 7.75
N TYR A 89 -0.52 4.79 6.71
CA TYR A 89 -1.64 4.34 5.88
C TYR A 89 -1.30 4.32 4.39
N TYR A 90 -0.37 5.16 3.91
CA TYR A 90 -0.08 5.24 2.49
C TYR A 90 1.39 5.59 2.24
N VAL A 91 2.00 4.96 1.25
CA VAL A 91 3.35 5.26 0.79
C VAL A 91 3.34 5.46 -0.71
N THR A 92 4.04 6.48 -1.19
CA THR A 92 4.41 6.62 -2.59
C THR A 92 5.93 6.51 -2.73
N HIS A 93 6.38 5.78 -3.74
CA HIS A 93 7.78 5.60 -4.03
C HIS A 93 8.02 5.84 -5.51
N SER A 94 8.93 6.75 -5.84
CA SER A 94 9.34 7.04 -7.21
C SER A 94 10.85 6.98 -7.35
N TYR A 95 11.31 6.40 -8.42
CA TYR A 95 12.72 6.36 -8.74
C TYR A 95 12.91 6.30 -10.26
N ASN A 96 14.10 6.66 -10.72
CA ASN A 96 14.51 6.49 -12.10
C ASN A 96 15.65 5.48 -12.22
N TRP A 97 15.66 4.74 -13.31
CA TRP A 97 16.82 3.96 -13.75
C TRP A 97 17.16 4.39 -15.17
N ALA A 98 18.29 5.09 -15.31
CA ALA A 98 18.60 5.85 -16.51
C ALA A 98 17.43 6.81 -16.86
N ALA A 99 16.95 6.80 -18.10
CA ALA A 99 15.83 7.63 -18.56
C ALA A 99 14.43 7.06 -18.23
N ARG A 100 14.33 5.94 -17.49
CA ARG A 100 13.06 5.30 -17.18
C ARG A 100 12.61 5.63 -15.78
N GLU A 101 11.32 5.95 -15.67
CA GLU A 101 10.68 6.26 -14.39
C GLU A 101 9.91 5.03 -13.88
N TYR A 102 10.04 4.77 -12.58
CA TYR A 102 9.32 3.75 -11.84
C TYR A 102 8.52 4.41 -10.73
N TYR A 103 7.32 3.93 -10.53
CA TYR A 103 6.41 4.46 -9.53
C TYR A 103 5.66 3.34 -8.84
N GLU A 104 5.60 3.41 -7.51
CA GLU A 104 4.95 2.41 -6.66
C GLU A 104 4.11 3.10 -5.59
N GLU A 105 3.04 2.45 -5.19
CA GLU A 105 2.15 2.88 -4.12
C GLU A 105 1.79 1.70 -3.23
N TYR A 106 1.67 1.97 -1.93
CA TYR A 106 1.38 0.98 -0.92
C TYR A 106 0.33 1.53 0.04
N LEU A 107 -0.82 0.85 0.13
CA LEU A 107 -1.89 1.16 1.07
C LEU A 107 -1.86 0.16 2.22
N TYR A 108 -1.95 0.67 3.44
CA TYR A 108 -1.93 -0.14 4.66
C TYR A 108 -3.21 0.07 5.48
N THR A 109 -3.67 -0.99 6.14
CA THR A 109 -4.68 -0.88 7.19
C THR A 109 -4.16 -0.03 8.36
N ARG A 110 -5.03 0.46 9.24
CA ARG A 110 -4.60 1.08 10.51
C ARG A 110 -3.72 0.18 11.38
N LYS A 111 -3.76 -1.12 11.17
CA LYS A 111 -2.89 -2.10 11.86
C LYS A 111 -1.55 -2.33 11.16
N GLY A 112 -1.24 -1.55 10.12
CA GLY A 112 0.00 -1.64 9.35
C GLY A 112 0.11 -2.88 8.47
N LYS A 113 -1.01 -3.56 8.14
CA LYS A 113 -1.02 -4.66 7.17
C LYS A 113 -1.25 -4.10 5.77
N ILE A 114 -0.57 -4.68 4.78
CA ILE A 114 -0.78 -4.26 3.38
C ILE A 114 -2.19 -4.62 2.91
N GLU A 115 -2.84 -3.69 2.20
CA GLU A 115 -4.16 -3.84 1.58
C GLU A 115 -4.10 -3.76 0.07
N PHE A 116 -3.21 -2.90 -0.45
CA PHE A 116 -3.09 -2.69 -1.88
C PHE A 116 -1.68 -2.28 -2.25
N ILE A 117 -1.21 -2.80 -3.38
CA ILE A 117 0.04 -2.39 -4.02
C ILE A 117 -0.25 -2.03 -5.48
N TYR A 118 0.22 -0.88 -5.89
CA TYR A 118 0.29 -0.45 -7.27
C TYR A 118 1.75 -0.29 -7.69
N GLN A 119 2.10 -0.79 -8.85
CA GLN A 119 3.43 -0.60 -9.43
C GLN A 119 3.30 -0.28 -10.92
N ARG A 120 4.08 0.68 -11.38
CA ARG A 120 4.25 1.02 -12.79
C ARG A 120 5.74 1.19 -13.09
N GLY A 121 6.20 0.60 -14.17
CA GLY A 121 7.60 0.64 -14.56
C GLY A 121 7.85 -0.15 -15.82
N TYR A 122 9.09 -0.52 -16.03
CA TYR A 122 9.53 -1.26 -17.22
C TYR A 122 10.12 -2.61 -16.79
N ASP A 123 9.81 -3.66 -17.54
CA ASP A 123 10.41 -4.98 -17.35
C ASP A 123 11.78 -5.10 -18.02
N ASP A 124 12.35 -6.30 -17.96
CA ASP A 124 13.66 -6.60 -18.53
C ASP A 124 13.72 -6.41 -20.07
N ASP A 125 12.56 -6.53 -20.73
CA ASP A 125 12.38 -6.30 -22.18
C ASP A 125 12.00 -4.84 -22.49
N PHE A 126 12.07 -3.96 -21.49
CA PHE A 126 11.73 -2.54 -21.58
C PHE A 126 10.27 -2.25 -21.91
N GLN A 127 9.38 -3.22 -21.69
CA GLN A 127 7.95 -3.05 -21.89
C GLN A 127 7.31 -2.42 -20.65
N LEU A 128 6.52 -1.36 -20.87
CA LEU A 128 5.79 -0.70 -19.79
C LEU A 128 4.75 -1.64 -19.19
N TYR A 129 4.77 -1.79 -17.87
CA TYR A 129 3.79 -2.58 -17.11
C TYR A 129 3.07 -1.76 -16.05
N GLU A 130 1.95 -2.30 -15.60
CA GLU A 130 1.19 -1.88 -14.45
C GLU A 130 0.73 -3.12 -13.69
N TYR A 131 1.09 -3.23 -12.40
CA TYR A 131 0.63 -4.27 -11.49
C TYR A 131 -0.27 -3.67 -10.42
N ARG A 132 -1.34 -4.41 -10.07
CA ARG A 132 -2.23 -4.11 -8.94
C ARG A 132 -2.48 -5.38 -8.17
N PHE A 133 -2.12 -5.37 -6.89
CA PHE A 133 -2.33 -6.49 -5.97
C PHE A 133 -3.24 -6.01 -4.84
N TYR A 134 -4.34 -6.72 -4.61
CA TYR A 134 -5.32 -6.46 -3.57
C TYR A 134 -5.25 -7.57 -2.54
N PHE A 135 -5.28 -7.22 -1.24
CA PHE A 135 -5.08 -8.16 -0.15
C PHE A 135 -6.22 -8.09 0.85
N ASP A 136 -6.56 -9.23 1.44
CA ASP A 136 -7.34 -9.32 2.67
C ASP A 136 -6.48 -9.89 3.81
N ALA A 137 -7.13 -10.23 4.93
CA ALA A 137 -6.44 -10.80 6.08
C ALA A 137 -5.78 -12.17 5.81
N LYS A 138 -6.16 -12.86 4.73
CA LYS A 138 -5.68 -14.19 4.35
C LYS A 138 -4.61 -14.15 3.25
N GLY A 139 -4.45 -13.01 2.57
CA GLY A 139 -3.49 -12.81 1.50
C GLY A 139 -4.08 -12.12 0.27
N VAL A 140 -3.47 -12.36 -0.90
CA VAL A 140 -3.92 -11.75 -2.15
C VAL A 140 -5.29 -12.28 -2.57
N ILE A 141 -6.22 -11.36 -2.89
CA ILE A 141 -7.58 -11.68 -3.34
C ILE A 141 -7.83 -11.25 -4.79
N LYS A 142 -7.00 -10.37 -5.34
CA LYS A 142 -7.09 -9.94 -6.73
C LYS A 142 -5.74 -9.47 -7.22
N VAL A 143 -5.43 -9.86 -8.46
CA VAL A 143 -4.27 -9.40 -9.23
C VAL A 143 -4.77 -8.86 -10.55
N ILE A 144 -4.30 -7.68 -10.95
CA ILE A 144 -4.52 -7.11 -12.28
C ILE A 144 -3.17 -6.74 -12.85
N VAL A 145 -2.90 -7.19 -14.07
CA VAL A 145 -1.69 -6.85 -14.80
C VAL A 145 -2.07 -6.21 -16.12
N LYS A 146 -1.46 -5.07 -16.41
CA LYS A 146 -1.55 -4.43 -17.72
C LYS A 146 -0.15 -4.30 -18.32
N ARG A 147 -0.05 -4.41 -19.63
CA ARG A 147 1.19 -4.20 -20.40
C ARG A 147 0.93 -3.41 -21.66
N LYS A 148 1.94 -2.69 -22.11
CA LYS A 148 2.02 -2.25 -23.49
C LYS A 148 2.41 -3.43 -24.38
N LYS A 149 1.81 -3.52 -25.55
CA LYS A 149 2.22 -4.52 -26.56
C LYS A 149 3.35 -4.00 -27.46
N ASP A 150 3.36 -2.70 -27.70
CA ASP A 150 4.33 -1.96 -28.50
C ASP A 150 4.40 -0.51 -28.02
N ASP A 151 5.35 0.26 -28.50
CA ASP A 151 5.61 1.64 -28.04
C ASP A 151 4.44 2.61 -28.29
N ASP A 152 3.62 2.36 -29.30
CA ASP A 152 2.49 3.22 -29.68
C ASP A 152 1.15 2.75 -29.08
N SER A 153 1.11 1.56 -28.44
CA SER A 153 -0.12 1.02 -27.88
C SER A 153 -0.46 1.57 -26.50
N ALA A 154 -1.75 1.57 -26.16
CA ALA A 154 -2.20 1.79 -24.79
C ALA A 154 -1.89 0.57 -23.91
N LEU A 155 -1.80 0.79 -22.57
CA LEU A 155 -1.74 -0.31 -21.61
C LEU A 155 -3.01 -1.17 -21.70
N THR A 156 -2.87 -2.43 -22.07
CA THR A 156 -3.98 -3.40 -22.16
C THR A 156 -3.90 -4.41 -21.01
N GLN A 157 -5.08 -4.87 -20.55
CA GLN A 157 -5.13 -5.88 -19.50
C GLN A 157 -4.62 -7.22 -20.03
N GLU A 158 -3.53 -7.71 -19.47
CA GLU A 158 -2.95 -9.01 -19.80
C GLU A 158 -3.47 -10.11 -18.86
N TYR A 159 -3.68 -9.77 -17.59
CA TYR A 159 -4.16 -10.70 -16.56
C TYR A 159 -5.13 -10.04 -15.60
N SER A 160 -6.12 -10.81 -15.13
CA SER A 160 -7.00 -10.41 -14.04
C SER A 160 -7.55 -11.68 -13.36
N GLY A 161 -7.06 -11.99 -12.16
CA GLY A 161 -7.42 -13.20 -11.41
C GLY A 161 -7.39 -12.99 -9.90
N ALA A 162 -7.84 -14.00 -9.16
CA ALA A 162 -7.83 -14.02 -7.70
C ALA A 162 -6.49 -14.54 -7.13
N THR A 163 -5.62 -15.09 -7.96
CA THR A 163 -4.36 -15.72 -7.55
C THR A 163 -3.19 -15.16 -8.35
N VAL A 164 -2.00 -15.25 -7.79
CA VAL A 164 -0.74 -14.95 -8.47
C VAL A 164 -0.35 -16.17 -9.30
N THR A 165 -0.16 -16.00 -10.61
CA THR A 165 0.39 -17.06 -11.46
C THR A 165 1.92 -17.06 -11.41
N ASP A 166 2.56 -18.17 -11.81
CA ASP A 166 4.03 -18.31 -11.81
C ASP A 166 4.70 -17.19 -12.61
N LYS A 167 4.07 -16.76 -13.72
CA LYS A 167 4.55 -15.64 -14.55
C LYS A 167 4.77 -14.35 -13.76
N TYR A 168 3.92 -14.07 -12.77
CA TYR A 168 3.97 -12.82 -11.99
C TYR A 168 4.49 -12.99 -10.57
N LYS A 169 4.86 -14.22 -10.19
CA LYS A 169 5.30 -14.55 -8.83
C LYS A 169 6.50 -13.71 -8.38
N LYS A 170 7.51 -13.57 -9.24
CA LYS A 170 8.71 -12.77 -8.94
C LYS A 170 8.35 -11.31 -8.66
N ALA A 171 7.50 -10.70 -9.47
CA ALA A 171 7.05 -9.31 -9.28
C ALA A 171 6.23 -9.16 -8.01
N TYR A 172 5.32 -10.09 -7.74
CA TYR A 172 4.52 -10.13 -6.52
C TYR A 172 5.38 -10.23 -5.26
N ASP A 173 6.32 -11.19 -5.22
CA ASP A 173 7.19 -11.40 -4.06
C ASP A 173 8.07 -10.16 -3.80
N ALA A 174 8.57 -9.52 -4.86
CA ALA A 174 9.31 -8.26 -4.74
C ALA A 174 8.42 -7.13 -4.19
N ALA A 175 7.19 -6.99 -4.70
CA ALA A 175 6.25 -5.96 -4.25
C ALA A 175 5.89 -6.13 -2.76
N VAL A 176 5.61 -7.34 -2.31
CA VAL A 176 5.34 -7.65 -0.90
C VAL A 176 6.56 -7.33 -0.03
N LYS A 177 7.75 -7.76 -0.44
CA LYS A 177 8.99 -7.46 0.29
C LYS A 177 9.25 -5.95 0.38
N HIS A 178 8.97 -5.18 -0.68
CA HIS A 178 9.09 -3.72 -0.65
C HIS A 178 8.08 -3.11 0.33
N SER A 179 6.85 -3.62 0.39
CA SER A 179 5.86 -3.11 1.36
C SER A 179 6.31 -3.31 2.81
N GLU A 180 6.91 -4.45 3.13
CA GLU A 180 7.49 -4.73 4.45
C GLU A 180 8.68 -3.81 4.75
N TYR A 181 9.55 -3.59 3.77
CA TYR A 181 10.67 -2.67 3.87
C TYR A 181 10.20 -1.23 4.18
N PHE A 182 9.21 -0.72 3.45
CA PHE A 182 8.69 0.62 3.70
C PHE A 182 8.01 0.73 5.06
N LYS A 183 7.30 -0.30 5.51
CA LYS A 183 6.75 -0.32 6.86
C LYS A 183 7.85 -0.24 7.92
N GLY A 184 8.92 -1.02 7.79
CA GLY A 184 10.08 -0.97 8.70
C GLY A 184 10.82 0.36 8.66
N LEU A 185 10.95 0.97 7.48
CA LEU A 185 11.56 2.30 7.35
C LEU A 185 10.69 3.37 8.01
N PHE A 186 9.36 3.31 7.86
CA PHE A 186 8.46 4.21 8.58
C PHE A 186 8.61 4.08 10.09
N ASP A 187 8.64 2.86 10.63
CA ASP A 187 8.82 2.63 12.06
C ASP A 187 10.16 3.22 12.57
N THR A 188 11.22 3.11 11.76
CA THR A 188 12.52 3.73 12.03
C THR A 188 12.42 5.26 12.04
N LEU A 189 11.81 5.87 11.01
CA LEU A 189 11.63 7.32 10.93
C LEU A 189 10.79 7.85 12.11
N ASN A 190 9.75 7.11 12.48
CA ASN A 190 8.89 7.46 13.61
C ASN A 190 9.64 7.45 14.94
N SER A 191 10.62 6.55 15.12
CA SER A 191 11.44 6.49 16.35
C SER A 191 12.38 7.69 16.52
N PHE A 192 12.66 8.45 15.46
CA PHE A 192 13.47 9.67 15.48
C PHE A 192 12.65 10.97 15.57
N SER A 193 11.32 10.90 15.40
CA SER A 193 10.47 12.08 15.52
C SER A 193 10.12 12.32 16.98
N TYR A 194 10.46 13.51 17.47
CA TYR A 194 10.18 13.99 18.82
C TYR A 194 8.76 14.55 18.90
#